data_7e2d35f982f20737055506ccf686fe25
#
_entry.id   7e2d35f982f20737055506ccf686fe25
#
_cell.length_a   1.000
_cell.length_b   1.000
_cell.length_c   1.000
_cell.angle_alpha   90.00
_cell.angle_beta   90.00
_cell.angle_gamma   90.00
#
_symmetry.space_group_name_H-M   'P 1'
#
loop_
_entity.id
_entity.type
_entity.pdbx_description
1 polymer ?
#
loop_
_entity_poly.entity_id
_entity_poly.type
_entity_poly.pdbx_seq_one_letter_code
_entity_poly.pdbx_strand_id
1 'polypeptide(L)'
;MAIIKNNIIEVKNSTSNYILLDVRSPAEFEHAHIPGAYSLPLFDNEQRAIVGTTYKKQSREEAIKIALPFFGDKMKQMVERAEAISNDYEKIHQIKPMVFVHCWRGGMRSAAVAWLLDLYGFKVIQLNGGYKAYRNWVIDQFTQPRLLKVLGGYTGSGKTETLHAIAAGGRAVLDLEGLAKHKGSSFGALGQDAQPSQEMFENLLSESLFEQEKKGETIWVEDESQRIGMVMIPTQFFAQIKNSTCYFLRIPFEARLDFIVKQYGNFNTVELIAATERIQKRLGGLETKNAVNYLMEGDIKNGFAILLKYYDKWYDKFSKGEKNSKGEENNKGDNMLPNIEWIDAIGVDPNTNAKLIADL
;
A
#
# COMPACT_ATOMS: atom_id res chain seq x y z
N MET A 1 -8.85 -35.33 -13.84
CA MET A 1 -10.17 -34.75 -13.48
C MET A 1 -10.31 -33.38 -14.11
N ALA A 2 -11.53 -32.83 -14.29
CA ALA A 2 -11.68 -31.47 -14.77
C ALA A 2 -11.30 -30.49 -13.63
N ILE A 3 -10.32 -29.63 -13.88
CA ILE A 3 -9.88 -28.63 -12.89
C ILE A 3 -11.02 -27.64 -12.69
N ILE A 4 -11.44 -27.43 -11.45
CA ILE A 4 -12.47 -26.46 -11.07
C ILE A 4 -11.92 -25.06 -11.30
N LYS A 5 -12.77 -24.14 -11.80
CA LYS A 5 -12.43 -22.73 -12.00
C LYS A 5 -13.35 -21.86 -11.16
N ASN A 6 -12.76 -21.02 -10.30
CA ASN A 6 -13.48 -20.03 -9.52
C ASN A 6 -13.09 -18.61 -9.94
N ASN A 7 -14.00 -17.66 -9.76
CA ASN A 7 -13.68 -16.24 -9.96
C ASN A 7 -13.05 -15.64 -8.69
N ILE A 8 -12.48 -14.43 -8.80
CA ILE A 8 -11.78 -13.79 -7.70
C ILE A 8 -12.70 -13.48 -6.51
N ILE A 9 -13.95 -13.11 -6.76
CA ILE A 9 -14.93 -12.77 -5.72
C ILE A 9 -15.27 -14.01 -4.89
N GLU A 10 -15.46 -15.16 -5.53
CA GLU A 10 -15.68 -16.44 -4.84
C GLU A 10 -14.49 -16.81 -3.94
N VAL A 11 -13.26 -16.59 -4.43
CA VAL A 11 -12.05 -16.83 -3.64
C VAL A 11 -12.01 -15.89 -2.44
N LYS A 12 -12.28 -14.60 -2.62
CA LYS A 12 -12.26 -13.57 -1.56
C LYS A 12 -13.34 -13.80 -0.50
N ASN A 13 -14.48 -14.29 -0.88
CA ASN A 13 -15.58 -14.59 0.04
C ASN A 13 -15.52 -16.02 0.61
N SER A 14 -14.54 -16.82 0.19
CA SER A 14 -14.35 -18.17 0.71
C SER A 14 -13.89 -18.13 2.16
N THR A 15 -14.57 -18.89 3.01
CA THR A 15 -14.12 -19.19 4.37
C THR A 15 -13.13 -20.36 4.41
N SER A 16 -12.83 -20.95 3.25
CA SER A 16 -11.94 -22.10 3.14
C SER A 16 -10.48 -21.71 3.32
N ASN A 17 -9.74 -22.58 4.00
CA ASN A 17 -8.29 -22.44 4.10
C ASN A 17 -7.63 -22.74 2.74
N TYR A 18 -6.83 -21.83 2.24
CA TYR A 18 -6.17 -21.97 0.94
C TYR A 18 -4.80 -21.31 0.90
N ILE A 19 -3.98 -21.79 -0.03
CA ILE A 19 -2.79 -21.10 -0.51
C ILE A 19 -3.00 -20.68 -1.95
N LEU A 20 -2.45 -19.53 -2.33
CA LEU A 20 -2.55 -18.96 -3.67
C LEU A 20 -1.17 -18.99 -4.34
N LEU A 21 -1.04 -19.71 -5.44
CA LEU A 21 0.21 -19.88 -6.19
C LEU A 21 0.18 -19.05 -7.48
N ASP A 22 1.09 -18.11 -7.59
CA ASP A 22 1.29 -17.31 -8.79
C ASP A 22 2.38 -17.96 -9.67
N VAL A 23 1.98 -18.47 -10.83
CA VAL A 23 2.90 -19.16 -11.76
C VAL A 23 3.43 -18.25 -12.87
N ARG A 24 3.31 -16.94 -12.69
CA ARG A 24 3.95 -15.94 -13.58
C ARG A 24 5.46 -15.97 -13.37
N SER A 25 6.20 -15.26 -14.24
CA SER A 25 7.65 -15.16 -14.07
C SER A 25 8.03 -14.32 -12.83
N PRO A 26 9.25 -14.46 -12.30
CA PRO A 26 9.70 -13.69 -11.14
C PRO A 26 9.51 -12.19 -11.31
N ALA A 27 9.88 -11.60 -12.44
CA ALA A 27 9.69 -10.16 -12.65
C ALA A 27 8.21 -9.74 -12.73
N GLU A 28 7.32 -10.60 -13.26
CA GLU A 28 5.87 -10.32 -13.22
C GLU A 28 5.37 -10.31 -11.77
N PHE A 29 5.87 -11.20 -10.92
CA PHE A 29 5.49 -11.29 -9.50
C PHE A 29 6.07 -10.14 -8.67
N GLU A 30 7.36 -9.84 -8.84
CA GLU A 30 8.06 -8.76 -8.13
C GLU A 30 7.46 -7.38 -8.44
N HIS A 31 7.05 -7.16 -9.69
CA HIS A 31 6.39 -5.91 -10.07
C HIS A 31 5.09 -5.69 -9.28
N ALA A 32 4.19 -6.67 -9.31
CA ALA A 32 2.99 -6.70 -8.50
C ALA A 32 2.34 -8.09 -8.53
N HIS A 33 1.71 -8.50 -7.43
CA HIS A 33 1.03 -9.79 -7.28
C HIS A 33 -0.24 -9.65 -6.44
N ILE A 34 -1.03 -10.69 -6.36
CA ILE A 34 -2.16 -10.76 -5.40
C ILE A 34 -1.57 -10.87 -4.00
N PRO A 35 -1.86 -9.95 -3.06
CA PRO A 35 -1.35 -10.01 -1.70
C PRO A 35 -1.59 -11.38 -1.05
N GLY A 36 -0.54 -11.93 -0.43
CA GLY A 36 -0.56 -13.28 0.16
C GLY A 36 -0.31 -14.43 -0.83
N ALA A 37 -0.11 -14.15 -2.13
CA ALA A 37 0.27 -15.19 -3.09
C ALA A 37 1.74 -15.60 -2.93
N TYR A 38 2.00 -16.88 -3.15
CA TYR A 38 3.34 -17.43 -3.22
C TYR A 38 3.82 -17.52 -4.67
N SER A 39 5.06 -17.10 -4.92
CA SER A 39 5.69 -17.25 -6.24
C SER A 39 6.04 -18.70 -6.51
N LEU A 40 5.50 -19.28 -7.60
CA LEU A 40 5.81 -20.60 -8.11
C LEU A 40 5.99 -20.53 -9.64
N PRO A 41 7.04 -19.86 -10.15
CA PRO A 41 7.15 -19.52 -11.55
C PRO A 41 7.32 -20.76 -12.44
N LEU A 42 6.41 -20.91 -13.41
CA LEU A 42 6.53 -21.92 -14.46
C LEU A 42 7.77 -21.67 -15.34
N PHE A 43 8.02 -20.40 -15.66
CA PHE A 43 9.15 -19.92 -16.44
C PHE A 43 9.93 -18.86 -15.68
N ASP A 44 11.26 -18.83 -15.81
CA ASP A 44 12.04 -17.65 -15.50
C ASP A 44 11.73 -16.49 -16.48
N ASN A 45 12.39 -15.36 -16.30
CA ASN A 45 12.11 -14.17 -17.12
C ASN A 45 12.50 -14.35 -18.58
N GLU A 46 13.61 -15.04 -18.87
CA GLU A 46 14.11 -15.29 -20.22
C GLU A 46 13.23 -16.31 -20.95
N GLN A 47 12.94 -17.43 -20.31
CA GLN A 47 12.04 -18.46 -20.83
C GLN A 47 10.65 -17.87 -21.14
N ARG A 48 10.14 -17.02 -20.20
CA ARG A 48 8.87 -16.32 -20.39
C ARG A 48 8.91 -15.39 -21.62
N ALA A 49 10.02 -14.68 -21.86
CA ALA A 49 10.19 -13.81 -23.02
C ALA A 49 10.23 -14.61 -24.32
N ILE A 50 10.97 -15.72 -24.36
CA ILE A 50 11.08 -16.61 -25.51
C ILE A 50 9.69 -17.18 -25.86
N VAL A 51 9.03 -17.86 -24.92
CA VAL A 51 7.70 -18.47 -25.13
C VAL A 51 6.67 -17.42 -25.54
N GLY A 52 6.67 -16.24 -24.90
CA GLY A 52 5.74 -15.16 -25.20
C GLY A 52 5.96 -14.54 -26.58
N THR A 53 7.21 -14.43 -27.03
CA THR A 53 7.57 -13.94 -28.36
C THR A 53 7.14 -14.93 -29.44
N THR A 54 7.42 -16.23 -29.25
CA THR A 54 7.00 -17.30 -30.16
C THR A 54 5.49 -17.34 -30.30
N TYR A 55 4.77 -17.24 -29.18
CA TYR A 55 3.29 -17.21 -29.19
C TYR A 55 2.72 -16.05 -30.03
N LYS A 56 3.37 -14.87 -30.00
CA LYS A 56 2.93 -13.70 -30.76
C LYS A 56 3.36 -13.69 -32.23
N LYS A 57 4.58 -14.16 -32.51
CA LYS A 57 5.20 -14.03 -33.83
C LYS A 57 5.06 -15.27 -34.72
N GLN A 58 4.86 -16.44 -34.14
CA GLN A 58 4.76 -17.70 -34.88
C GLN A 58 3.36 -18.32 -34.67
N SER A 59 3.24 -19.22 -33.68
CA SER A 59 1.97 -19.86 -33.37
C SER A 59 1.90 -20.28 -31.91
N ARG A 60 0.67 -20.62 -31.48
CA ARG A 60 0.42 -21.24 -30.18
C ARG A 60 1.12 -22.57 -30.03
N GLU A 61 1.09 -23.39 -31.08
CA GLU A 61 1.64 -24.75 -31.14
C GLU A 61 3.17 -24.72 -31.00
N GLU A 62 3.85 -23.82 -31.68
CA GLU A 62 5.31 -23.65 -31.57
C GLU A 62 5.70 -23.14 -30.18
N ALA A 63 4.95 -22.21 -29.62
CA ALA A 63 5.18 -21.75 -28.26
C ALA A 63 5.05 -22.88 -27.23
N ILE A 64 4.07 -23.79 -27.41
CA ILE A 64 3.92 -24.96 -26.54
C ILE A 64 5.12 -25.90 -26.68
N LYS A 65 5.57 -26.21 -27.90
CA LYS A 65 6.72 -27.09 -28.12
C LYS A 65 8.00 -26.56 -27.43
N ILE A 66 8.24 -25.25 -27.52
CA ILE A 66 9.38 -24.60 -26.85
C ILE A 66 9.20 -24.59 -25.32
N ALA A 67 7.98 -24.48 -24.83
CA ALA A 67 7.69 -24.44 -23.41
C ALA A 67 7.83 -25.80 -22.71
N LEU A 68 7.57 -26.91 -23.43
CA LEU A 68 7.54 -28.26 -22.85
C LEU A 68 8.87 -28.67 -22.19
N PRO A 69 10.05 -28.51 -22.77
CA PRO A 69 11.31 -28.80 -22.10
C PRO A 69 11.50 -27.98 -20.82
N PHE A 70 11.23 -26.68 -20.87
CA PHE A 70 11.34 -25.78 -19.69
C PHE A 70 10.42 -26.23 -18.55
N PHE A 71 9.21 -26.68 -18.89
CA PHE A 71 8.28 -27.19 -17.89
C PHE A 71 8.74 -28.55 -17.34
N GLY A 72 9.14 -29.48 -18.20
CA GLY A 72 9.62 -30.81 -17.81
C GLY A 72 10.75 -30.75 -16.77
N ASP A 73 11.74 -29.90 -17.00
CA ASP A 73 12.90 -29.73 -16.10
C ASP A 73 12.49 -29.19 -14.71
N LYS A 74 11.38 -28.46 -14.62
CA LYS A 74 10.92 -27.81 -13.37
C LYS A 74 9.82 -28.59 -12.62
N MET A 75 9.18 -29.56 -13.24
CA MET A 75 8.00 -30.23 -12.68
C MET A 75 8.24 -30.74 -11.25
N LYS A 76 9.36 -31.45 -11.02
CA LYS A 76 9.70 -31.97 -9.68
C LYS A 76 9.86 -30.84 -8.67
N GLN A 77 10.64 -29.81 -9.01
CA GLN A 77 10.89 -28.66 -8.13
C GLN A 77 9.60 -27.90 -7.78
N MET A 78 8.68 -27.77 -8.75
CA MET A 78 7.39 -27.12 -8.53
C MET A 78 6.52 -27.90 -7.54
N VAL A 79 6.49 -29.22 -7.67
CA VAL A 79 5.75 -30.09 -6.72
C VAL A 79 6.36 -29.97 -5.32
N GLU A 80 7.68 -30.13 -5.18
CA GLU A 80 8.38 -30.04 -3.89
C GLU A 80 8.19 -28.66 -3.23
N ARG A 81 8.19 -27.58 -4.03
CA ARG A 81 7.95 -26.24 -3.52
C ARG A 81 6.51 -26.03 -3.07
N ALA A 82 5.53 -26.51 -3.83
CA ALA A 82 4.12 -26.44 -3.47
C ALA A 82 3.84 -27.26 -2.19
N GLU A 83 4.48 -28.43 -2.06
CA GLU A 83 4.39 -29.25 -0.87
C GLU A 83 4.97 -28.56 0.36
N ALA A 84 6.15 -27.94 0.25
CA ALA A 84 6.75 -27.16 1.33
C ALA A 84 5.82 -26.02 1.79
N ILE A 85 5.27 -25.23 0.86
CA ILE A 85 4.32 -24.16 1.16
C ILE A 85 3.06 -24.70 1.85
N SER A 86 2.50 -25.81 1.35
CA SER A 86 1.31 -26.44 1.94
C SER A 86 1.57 -26.95 3.35
N ASN A 87 2.72 -27.58 3.57
CA ASN A 87 3.11 -28.11 4.88
C ASN A 87 3.36 -26.99 5.90
N ASP A 88 3.97 -25.88 5.49
CA ASP A 88 4.17 -24.73 6.36
C ASP A 88 2.83 -24.07 6.72
N TYR A 89 1.90 -23.97 5.78
CA TYR A 89 0.55 -23.53 6.05
C TYR A 89 -0.18 -24.46 7.04
N GLU A 90 -0.11 -25.77 6.82
CA GLU A 90 -0.74 -26.77 7.68
C GLU A 90 -0.17 -26.76 9.11
N LYS A 91 1.14 -26.55 9.28
CA LYS A 91 1.76 -26.39 10.61
C LYS A 91 1.19 -25.20 11.38
N ILE A 92 0.94 -24.08 10.70
CA ILE A 92 0.44 -22.83 11.32
C ILE A 92 -1.05 -22.94 11.63
N HIS A 93 -1.84 -23.42 10.67
CA HIS A 93 -3.30 -23.37 10.72
C HIS A 93 -3.95 -24.69 11.14
N GLN A 94 -3.17 -25.78 11.30
CA GLN A 94 -3.62 -27.15 11.66
C GLN A 94 -4.66 -27.72 10.67
N ILE A 95 -4.67 -27.21 9.43
CA ILE A 95 -5.59 -27.59 8.36
C ILE A 95 -4.83 -27.65 7.04
N LYS A 96 -5.00 -28.70 6.26
CA LYS A 96 -4.46 -28.82 4.91
C LYS A 96 -5.16 -27.86 3.96
N PRO A 97 -4.45 -26.95 3.28
CA PRO A 97 -5.07 -25.94 2.44
C PRO A 97 -5.53 -26.51 1.10
N MET A 98 -6.56 -25.88 0.49
CA MET A 98 -6.79 -25.95 -0.94
C MET A 98 -5.74 -25.13 -1.68
N VAL A 99 -5.43 -25.50 -2.91
CA VAL A 99 -4.40 -24.81 -3.73
C VAL A 99 -5.09 -24.05 -4.86
N PHE A 100 -5.05 -22.72 -4.79
CA PHE A 100 -5.43 -21.88 -5.92
C PHE A 100 -4.21 -21.57 -6.77
N VAL A 101 -4.37 -21.72 -8.11
CA VAL A 101 -3.30 -21.46 -9.07
C VAL A 101 -3.75 -20.41 -10.08
N HIS A 102 -2.93 -19.41 -10.32
CA HIS A 102 -3.20 -18.42 -11.35
C HIS A 102 -1.96 -18.06 -12.17
N CYS A 103 -2.20 -17.56 -13.36
CA CYS A 103 -1.22 -16.82 -14.16
C CYS A 103 -1.84 -15.48 -14.58
N TRP A 104 -1.33 -14.83 -15.63
CA TRP A 104 -1.87 -13.54 -16.08
C TRP A 104 -3.36 -13.56 -16.46
N ARG A 105 -3.83 -14.59 -17.17
CA ARG A 105 -5.24 -14.70 -17.65
C ARG A 105 -5.95 -15.98 -17.23
N GLY A 106 -5.40 -16.76 -16.33
CA GLY A 106 -5.97 -18.07 -16.00
C GLY A 106 -5.99 -19.05 -17.19
N GLY A 107 -4.97 -18.94 -18.06
CA GLY A 107 -4.83 -19.73 -19.28
C GLY A 107 -3.86 -20.91 -19.14
N MET A 108 -3.13 -21.24 -20.23
CA MET A 108 -2.30 -22.43 -20.35
C MET A 108 -1.24 -22.59 -19.24
N ARG A 109 -0.57 -21.51 -18.83
CA ARG A 109 0.45 -21.59 -17.76
C ARG A 109 -0.12 -22.14 -16.46
N SER A 110 -1.19 -21.52 -15.96
CA SER A 110 -1.84 -21.98 -14.74
C SER A 110 -2.55 -23.32 -14.90
N ALA A 111 -3.07 -23.64 -16.10
CA ALA A 111 -3.68 -24.94 -16.35
C ALA A 111 -2.66 -26.09 -16.32
N ALA A 112 -1.46 -25.90 -16.88
CA ALA A 112 -0.38 -26.90 -16.84
C ALA A 112 0.08 -27.19 -15.41
N VAL A 113 0.29 -26.13 -14.61
CA VAL A 113 0.70 -26.31 -13.21
C VAL A 113 -0.44 -26.89 -12.37
N ALA A 114 -1.67 -26.45 -12.58
CA ALA A 114 -2.82 -27.02 -11.89
C ALA A 114 -2.99 -28.52 -12.18
N TRP A 115 -2.79 -28.93 -13.44
CA TRP A 115 -2.76 -30.35 -13.83
C TRP A 115 -1.66 -31.13 -13.12
N LEU A 116 -0.45 -30.58 -13.06
CA LEU A 116 0.68 -31.23 -12.38
C LEU A 116 0.42 -31.43 -10.88
N LEU A 117 -0.10 -30.41 -10.21
CA LEU A 117 -0.38 -30.47 -8.77
C LEU A 117 -1.58 -31.39 -8.45
N ASP A 118 -2.63 -31.40 -9.31
CA ASP A 118 -3.76 -32.33 -9.20
C ASP A 118 -3.29 -33.78 -9.39
N LEU A 119 -2.42 -34.03 -10.37
CA LEU A 119 -1.79 -35.35 -10.60
C LEU A 119 -1.02 -35.84 -9.36
N TYR A 120 -0.34 -34.94 -8.66
CA TYR A 120 0.40 -35.25 -7.45
C TYR A 120 -0.52 -35.50 -6.22
N GLY A 121 -1.78 -35.04 -6.27
CA GLY A 121 -2.78 -35.27 -5.22
C GLY A 121 -3.23 -34.04 -4.42
N PHE A 122 -2.88 -32.83 -4.87
CA PHE A 122 -3.45 -31.60 -4.29
C PHE A 122 -4.91 -31.39 -4.75
N LYS A 123 -5.72 -30.76 -3.88
CA LYS A 123 -7.00 -30.20 -4.31
C LYS A 123 -6.76 -28.84 -4.97
N VAL A 124 -6.79 -28.79 -6.28
CA VAL A 124 -6.39 -27.60 -7.05
C VAL A 124 -7.60 -26.92 -7.68
N ILE A 125 -7.62 -25.59 -7.57
CA ILE A 125 -8.60 -24.71 -8.22
C ILE A 125 -7.85 -23.68 -9.05
N GLN A 126 -8.21 -23.54 -10.32
CA GLN A 126 -7.64 -22.51 -11.18
C GLN A 126 -8.44 -21.21 -11.06
N LEU A 127 -7.76 -20.06 -10.82
CA LEU A 127 -8.39 -18.76 -10.81
C LEU A 127 -8.77 -18.33 -12.23
N ASN A 128 -10.08 -18.23 -12.48
CA ASN A 128 -10.61 -17.80 -13.78
C ASN A 128 -10.25 -16.35 -14.06
N GLY A 129 -9.76 -16.06 -15.29
CA GLY A 129 -9.28 -14.74 -15.66
C GLY A 129 -7.92 -14.35 -15.05
N GLY A 130 -7.44 -15.10 -14.06
CA GLY A 130 -6.13 -14.95 -13.44
C GLY A 130 -5.88 -13.58 -12.83
N TYR A 131 -4.61 -13.14 -12.80
CA TYR A 131 -4.21 -11.86 -12.26
C TYR A 131 -4.90 -10.65 -12.95
N LYS A 132 -5.20 -10.76 -14.26
CA LYS A 132 -5.93 -9.70 -14.97
C LYS A 132 -7.34 -9.49 -14.40
N ALA A 133 -8.07 -10.56 -14.09
CA ALA A 133 -9.39 -10.44 -13.47
C ALA A 133 -9.30 -9.86 -12.06
N TYR A 134 -8.29 -10.24 -11.30
CA TYR A 134 -7.99 -9.63 -10.00
C TYR A 134 -7.73 -8.12 -10.14
N ARG A 135 -6.89 -7.69 -11.08
CA ARG A 135 -6.62 -6.26 -11.30
C ARG A 135 -7.86 -5.46 -11.69
N ASN A 136 -8.75 -6.02 -12.50
CA ASN A 136 -10.03 -5.37 -12.78
C ASN A 136 -10.85 -5.18 -11.49
N TRP A 137 -10.94 -6.22 -10.67
CA TRP A 137 -11.60 -6.13 -9.35
C TRP A 137 -10.96 -5.06 -8.46
N VAL A 138 -9.62 -4.98 -8.40
CA VAL A 138 -8.88 -3.95 -7.65
C VAL A 138 -9.29 -2.54 -8.09
N ILE A 139 -9.31 -2.28 -9.40
CA ILE A 139 -9.66 -0.97 -9.96
C ILE A 139 -11.11 -0.62 -9.64
N ASP A 140 -12.02 -1.58 -9.75
CA ASP A 140 -13.44 -1.40 -9.44
C ASP A 140 -13.67 -1.03 -7.96
N GLN A 141 -12.83 -1.53 -7.04
CA GLN A 141 -12.93 -1.15 -5.62
C GLN A 141 -12.82 0.35 -5.39
N PHE A 142 -12.02 1.07 -6.14
CA PHE A 142 -11.81 2.51 -5.94
C PHE A 142 -13.00 3.37 -6.38
N THR A 143 -13.93 2.81 -7.14
CA THR A 143 -15.15 3.48 -7.60
C THR A 143 -16.35 3.22 -6.66
N GLN A 144 -16.27 2.22 -5.79
CA GLN A 144 -17.34 1.91 -4.86
C GLN A 144 -17.47 3.02 -3.80
N PRO A 145 -18.68 3.57 -3.57
CA PRO A 145 -18.89 4.58 -2.55
C PRO A 145 -18.68 3.99 -1.14
N ARG A 146 -17.99 4.75 -0.28
CA ARG A 146 -17.67 4.33 1.09
C ARG A 146 -17.98 5.44 2.09
N LEU A 147 -18.36 5.03 3.30
CA LEU A 147 -18.44 5.95 4.41
C LEU A 147 -17.04 6.10 5.03
N LEU A 148 -16.44 7.27 4.86
CA LEU A 148 -15.11 7.57 5.35
C LEU A 148 -15.17 8.66 6.42
N LYS A 149 -14.30 8.56 7.42
CA LYS A 149 -13.91 9.60 8.36
C LYS A 149 -12.44 9.88 8.20
N VAL A 150 -12.08 11.14 8.01
CA VAL A 150 -10.69 11.53 7.75
C VAL A 150 -10.07 12.07 9.03
N LEU A 151 -8.94 11.51 9.44
CA LEU A 151 -8.15 12.04 10.54
C LEU A 151 -7.12 13.03 10.01
N GLY A 152 -7.36 14.31 10.24
CA GLY A 152 -6.47 15.41 9.93
C GLY A 152 -5.59 15.82 11.11
N GLY A 153 -4.63 16.68 10.84
CA GLY A 153 -3.78 17.27 11.87
C GLY A 153 -2.48 17.79 11.27
N TYR A 154 -1.89 18.79 11.91
CA TYR A 154 -0.60 19.33 11.51
C TYR A 154 0.49 18.25 11.49
N THR A 155 1.60 18.52 10.81
CA THR A 155 2.78 17.65 10.86
C THR A 155 3.19 17.40 12.32
N GLY A 156 3.49 16.15 12.66
CA GLY A 156 3.88 15.74 14.02
C GLY A 156 2.71 15.59 15.01
N SER A 157 1.46 15.60 14.55
CA SER A 157 0.30 15.38 15.43
C SER A 157 0.04 13.90 15.79
N GLY A 158 0.86 12.96 15.30
CA GLY A 158 0.70 11.54 15.61
C GLY A 158 -0.57 10.93 15.01
N LYS A 159 -0.94 11.33 13.78
CA LYS A 159 -2.13 10.80 13.08
C LYS A 159 -2.08 9.29 12.94
N THR A 160 -0.97 8.77 12.42
CA THR A 160 -0.80 7.33 12.16
C THR A 160 -0.88 6.52 13.45
N GLU A 161 -0.22 6.98 14.52
CA GLU A 161 -0.28 6.33 15.83
C GLU A 161 -1.69 6.39 16.43
N THR A 162 -2.40 7.51 16.22
CA THR A 162 -3.80 7.67 16.65
C THR A 162 -4.72 6.74 15.86
N LEU A 163 -4.54 6.59 14.54
CA LEU A 163 -5.28 5.61 13.72
C LEU A 163 -5.02 4.17 14.21
N HIS A 164 -3.78 3.84 14.54
CA HIS A 164 -3.46 2.52 15.08
C HIS A 164 -4.16 2.28 16.44
N ALA A 165 -4.28 3.31 17.29
CA ALA A 165 -5.02 3.19 18.54
C ALA A 165 -6.55 3.03 18.30
N ILE A 166 -7.11 3.69 17.29
CA ILE A 166 -8.49 3.50 16.85
C ILE A 166 -8.71 2.07 16.35
N ALA A 167 -7.76 1.55 15.55
CA ALA A 167 -7.78 0.15 15.06
C ALA A 167 -7.71 -0.85 16.21
N ALA A 168 -6.86 -0.60 17.22
CA ALA A 168 -6.75 -1.43 18.41
C ALA A 168 -8.05 -1.45 19.23
N GLY A 169 -8.86 -0.39 19.14
CA GLY A 169 -10.22 -0.32 19.66
C GLY A 169 -11.28 -1.08 18.84
N GLY A 170 -10.86 -1.79 17.78
CA GLY A 170 -11.75 -2.62 16.95
C GLY A 170 -12.38 -1.90 15.75
N ARG A 171 -12.12 -0.62 15.55
CA ARG A 171 -12.68 0.16 14.44
C ARG A 171 -11.98 -0.13 13.11
N ALA A 172 -12.69 0.08 12.02
CA ALA A 172 -12.13 -0.01 10.66
C ALA A 172 -11.18 1.15 10.39
N VAL A 173 -9.94 0.86 10.02
CA VAL A 173 -8.89 1.85 9.75
C VAL A 173 -8.13 1.49 8.48
N LEU A 174 -7.83 2.48 7.67
CA LEU A 174 -6.99 2.38 6.49
C LEU A 174 -5.72 3.22 6.70
N ASP A 175 -4.58 2.54 6.83
CA ASP A 175 -3.26 3.15 6.99
C ASP A 175 -2.59 3.32 5.61
N LEU A 176 -2.77 4.49 5.01
CA LEU A 176 -2.22 4.80 3.68
C LEU A 176 -0.70 4.91 3.68
N GLU A 177 -0.12 5.51 4.72
CA GLU A 177 1.34 5.64 4.87
C GLU A 177 2.00 4.27 5.04
N GLY A 178 1.43 3.39 5.85
CA GLY A 178 1.91 2.02 6.03
C GLY A 178 1.83 1.20 4.74
N LEU A 179 0.72 1.29 4.00
CA LEU A 179 0.58 0.62 2.70
C LEU A 179 1.56 1.15 1.66
N ALA A 180 1.85 2.45 1.69
CA ALA A 180 2.83 3.09 0.81
C ALA A 180 4.28 2.89 1.26
N LYS A 181 4.52 2.41 2.49
CA LYS A 181 5.84 2.37 3.13
C LYS A 181 6.53 3.74 3.10
N HIS A 182 5.77 4.81 3.43
CA HIS A 182 6.26 6.18 3.36
C HIS A 182 5.38 7.12 4.18
N LYS A 183 5.95 7.88 5.10
CA LYS A 183 5.26 8.80 6.03
C LYS A 183 4.93 10.19 5.42
N GLY A 184 4.45 10.23 4.19
CA GLY A 184 3.93 11.44 3.52
C GLY A 184 4.94 12.56 3.23
N SER A 185 5.76 12.96 4.17
CA SER A 185 6.67 14.12 4.10
C SER A 185 7.98 13.85 3.34
N SER A 186 8.84 14.88 3.17
CA SER A 186 10.21 14.69 2.63
C SER A 186 11.10 13.78 3.50
N PHE A 187 10.74 13.59 4.76
CA PHE A 187 11.38 12.67 5.70
C PHE A 187 10.71 11.28 5.70
N GLY A 188 9.62 11.11 4.97
CA GLY A 188 8.74 9.95 5.05
C GLY A 188 9.38 8.61 4.64
N ALA A 189 10.45 8.63 3.87
CA ALA A 189 11.20 7.42 3.50
C ALA A 189 12.18 6.94 4.60
N LEU A 190 12.51 7.78 5.59
CA LEU A 190 13.48 7.44 6.62
C LEU A 190 12.99 6.30 7.50
N GLY A 191 13.81 5.26 7.61
CA GLY A 191 13.49 4.06 8.39
C GLY A 191 12.37 3.20 7.80
N GLN A 192 11.97 3.43 6.55
CA GLN A 192 10.99 2.62 5.83
C GLN A 192 11.67 1.67 4.84
N ASP A 193 11.02 0.55 4.58
CA ASP A 193 11.37 -0.33 3.47
C ASP A 193 11.18 0.38 2.11
N ALA A 194 11.66 -0.23 1.03
CA ALA A 194 11.39 0.25 -0.32
C ALA A 194 9.88 0.32 -0.59
N GLN A 195 9.45 1.44 -1.19
CA GLN A 195 8.06 1.61 -1.59
C GLN A 195 7.64 0.54 -2.61
N PRO A 196 6.39 0.06 -2.57
CA PRO A 196 5.87 -0.83 -3.59
C PRO A 196 5.78 -0.12 -4.96
N SER A 197 5.65 -0.89 -6.03
CA SER A 197 5.21 -0.33 -7.31
C SER A 197 3.80 0.28 -7.18
N GLN A 198 3.42 1.18 -8.09
CA GLN A 198 2.06 1.74 -8.11
C GLN A 198 0.99 0.64 -8.15
N GLU A 199 1.20 -0.38 -9.00
CA GLU A 199 0.27 -1.49 -9.14
C GLU A 199 0.18 -2.32 -7.86
N MET A 200 1.30 -2.56 -7.17
CA MET A 200 1.30 -3.28 -5.90
C MET A 200 0.66 -2.47 -4.77
N PHE A 201 0.90 -1.17 -4.72
CA PHE A 201 0.22 -0.28 -3.77
C PHE A 201 -1.30 -0.32 -3.95
N GLU A 202 -1.79 -0.25 -5.18
CA GLU A 202 -3.22 -0.37 -5.49
C GLU A 202 -3.78 -1.73 -5.08
N ASN A 203 -3.03 -2.81 -5.29
CA ASN A 203 -3.43 -4.14 -4.83
C ASN A 203 -3.59 -4.19 -3.30
N LEU A 204 -2.60 -3.69 -2.57
CA LEU A 204 -2.61 -3.63 -1.11
C LEU A 204 -3.75 -2.75 -0.58
N LEU A 205 -3.94 -1.58 -1.19
CA LEU A 205 -5.01 -0.65 -0.83
C LEU A 205 -6.41 -1.26 -1.02
N SER A 206 -6.64 -1.91 -2.17
CA SER A 206 -7.90 -2.58 -2.46
C SER A 206 -8.19 -3.73 -1.49
N GLU A 207 -7.18 -4.53 -1.16
CA GLU A 207 -7.31 -5.61 -0.17
C GLU A 207 -7.64 -5.05 1.22
N SER A 208 -6.93 -4.02 1.62
CA SER A 208 -7.19 -3.37 2.91
C SER A 208 -8.61 -2.80 2.98
N LEU A 209 -9.07 -2.10 1.93
CA LEU A 209 -10.46 -1.61 1.85
C LEU A 209 -11.47 -2.74 1.99
N PHE A 210 -11.30 -3.82 1.24
CA PHE A 210 -12.20 -4.97 1.29
C PHE A 210 -12.26 -5.64 2.67
N GLU A 211 -11.12 -5.75 3.36
CA GLU A 211 -11.09 -6.32 4.72
C GLU A 211 -11.70 -5.38 5.76
N GLN A 212 -11.52 -4.05 5.62
CA GLN A 212 -12.13 -3.10 6.54
C GLN A 212 -13.65 -3.03 6.36
N GLU A 213 -14.17 -3.14 5.14
CA GLU A 213 -15.61 -3.18 4.86
C GLU A 213 -16.33 -4.35 5.53
N LYS A 214 -15.66 -5.49 5.70
CA LYS A 214 -16.24 -6.65 6.42
C LYS A 214 -16.61 -6.35 7.87
N LYS A 215 -16.04 -5.31 8.46
CA LYS A 215 -16.38 -4.85 9.81
C LYS A 215 -17.73 -4.10 9.87
N GLY A 216 -18.30 -3.73 8.69
CA GLY A 216 -19.61 -3.08 8.58
C GLY A 216 -19.66 -1.66 9.13
N GLU A 217 -18.51 -0.99 9.27
CA GLU A 217 -18.37 0.32 9.88
C GLU A 217 -17.81 1.36 8.92
N THR A 218 -17.92 2.63 9.31
CA THR A 218 -17.22 3.73 8.68
C THR A 218 -15.70 3.53 8.80
N ILE A 219 -14.97 3.70 7.71
CA ILE A 219 -13.53 3.50 7.67
C ILE A 219 -12.83 4.82 8.03
N TRP A 220 -11.97 4.80 9.04
CA TRP A 220 -11.06 5.89 9.35
C TRP A 220 -9.84 5.86 8.42
N VAL A 221 -9.45 7.01 7.89
CA VAL A 221 -8.29 7.17 7.00
C VAL A 221 -7.57 8.48 7.34
N GLU A 222 -6.25 8.54 7.15
CA GLU A 222 -5.50 9.78 7.34
C GLU A 222 -5.71 10.80 6.21
N ASP A 223 -5.66 12.10 6.58
CA ASP A 223 -5.61 13.19 5.61
C ASP A 223 -4.21 13.26 4.99
N GLU A 224 -4.08 12.65 3.82
CA GLU A 224 -2.86 12.64 3.04
C GLU A 224 -3.02 13.33 1.69
N SER A 225 -1.88 13.72 1.11
CA SER A 225 -1.86 14.18 -0.28
C SER A 225 -2.11 12.99 -1.22
N GLN A 226 -2.62 13.27 -2.43
CA GLN A 226 -2.84 12.20 -3.40
C GLN A 226 -1.56 11.41 -3.69
N ARG A 227 -0.40 12.08 -3.61
CA ARG A 227 0.91 11.46 -3.83
C ARG A 227 1.62 11.21 -2.50
N ILE A 228 1.91 9.94 -2.21
CA ILE A 228 2.66 9.49 -1.03
C ILE A 228 4.01 8.93 -1.52
N GLY A 229 5.06 9.75 -1.46
CA GLY A 229 6.36 9.39 -2.03
C GLY A 229 6.30 9.15 -3.54
N MET A 230 6.50 7.90 -3.99
CA MET A 230 6.48 7.52 -5.41
C MET A 230 5.12 6.98 -5.88
N VAL A 231 4.20 6.65 -4.96
CA VAL A 231 2.89 6.10 -5.30
C VAL A 231 1.80 7.16 -5.20
N MET A 232 0.66 6.90 -5.86
CA MET A 232 -0.49 7.79 -5.88
C MET A 232 -1.75 7.05 -5.44
N ILE A 233 -2.53 7.68 -4.58
CA ILE A 233 -3.89 7.24 -4.26
C ILE A 233 -4.74 7.35 -5.54
N PRO A 234 -5.47 6.28 -5.94
CA PRO A 234 -6.34 6.34 -7.11
C PRO A 234 -7.32 7.51 -7.04
N THR A 235 -7.45 8.25 -8.15
CA THR A 235 -8.18 9.54 -8.19
C THR A 235 -9.61 9.44 -7.68
N GLN A 236 -10.31 8.35 -8.01
CA GLN A 236 -11.71 8.15 -7.58
C GLN A 236 -11.82 7.96 -6.07
N PHE A 237 -10.88 7.22 -5.47
CA PHE A 237 -10.84 7.01 -4.03
C PHE A 237 -10.36 8.27 -3.30
N PHE A 238 -9.36 8.96 -3.83
CA PHE A 238 -8.91 10.25 -3.31
C PHE A 238 -10.04 11.30 -3.27
N ALA A 239 -10.88 11.34 -4.30
CA ALA A 239 -12.05 12.21 -4.32
C ALA A 239 -13.05 11.88 -3.20
N GLN A 240 -13.24 10.60 -2.85
CA GLN A 240 -14.07 10.20 -1.72
C GLN A 240 -13.47 10.70 -0.38
N ILE A 241 -12.15 10.55 -0.18
CA ILE A 241 -11.45 11.07 1.01
C ILE A 241 -11.68 12.58 1.12
N LYS A 242 -11.48 13.34 0.03
CA LYS A 242 -11.60 14.81 0.04
C LYS A 242 -13.04 15.31 0.22
N ASN A 243 -14.04 14.50 -0.07
CA ASN A 243 -15.46 14.82 0.15
C ASN A 243 -15.98 14.37 1.52
N SER A 244 -15.15 13.73 2.34
CA SER A 244 -15.53 13.22 3.67
C SER A 244 -15.23 14.23 4.77
N THR A 245 -15.91 14.10 5.92
CA THR A 245 -15.64 14.93 7.09
C THR A 245 -14.24 14.65 7.65
N CYS A 246 -13.48 15.73 7.86
CA CYS A 246 -12.15 15.68 8.45
C CYS A 246 -12.19 16.11 9.92
N TYR A 247 -11.81 15.21 10.78
CA TYR A 247 -11.59 15.45 12.21
C TYR A 247 -10.14 15.86 12.42
N PHE A 248 -9.91 17.17 12.56
CA PHE A 248 -8.56 17.74 12.55
C PHE A 248 -8.02 17.96 13.96
N LEU A 249 -6.98 17.22 14.34
CA LEU A 249 -6.32 17.33 15.63
C LEU A 249 -5.49 18.64 15.71
N ARG A 250 -5.89 19.55 16.60
CA ARG A 250 -5.12 20.73 16.96
C ARG A 250 -4.28 20.42 18.20
N ILE A 251 -3.01 20.20 18.00
CA ILE A 251 -2.03 19.90 19.07
C ILE A 251 -1.05 21.05 19.16
N PRO A 252 -0.67 21.53 20.35
CA PRO A 252 0.29 22.60 20.54
C PRO A 252 1.62 22.31 19.81
N PHE A 253 2.24 23.37 19.27
CA PHE A 253 3.47 23.30 18.49
C PHE A 253 4.59 22.55 19.23
N GLU A 254 4.84 22.88 20.50
CA GLU A 254 5.93 22.27 21.29
C GLU A 254 5.70 20.76 21.49
N ALA A 255 4.49 20.32 21.74
CA ALA A 255 4.17 18.91 21.88
C ALA A 255 4.44 18.12 20.58
N ARG A 256 4.11 18.72 19.43
CA ARG A 256 4.38 18.13 18.11
C ARG A 256 5.87 18.12 17.80
N LEU A 257 6.60 19.20 18.18
CA LEU A 257 8.03 19.29 18.01
C LEU A 257 8.77 18.22 18.83
N ASP A 258 8.39 18.04 20.09
CA ASP A 258 8.99 17.02 20.96
C ASP A 258 8.72 15.59 20.40
N PHE A 259 7.51 15.37 19.85
CA PHE A 259 7.18 14.11 19.21
C PHE A 259 8.06 13.85 17.96
N ILE A 260 8.22 14.86 17.08
CA ILE A 260 9.07 14.76 15.89
C ILE A 260 10.53 14.50 16.27
N VAL A 261 11.04 15.21 17.26
CA VAL A 261 12.41 15.00 17.76
C VAL A 261 12.60 13.57 18.28
N LYS A 262 11.63 13.03 19.01
CA LYS A 262 11.66 11.65 19.46
C LYS A 262 11.61 10.66 18.29
N GLN A 263 10.85 10.96 17.24
CA GLN A 263 10.67 10.07 16.09
C GLN A 263 11.88 10.06 15.16
N TYR A 264 12.47 11.23 14.92
CA TYR A 264 13.53 11.38 13.91
C TYR A 264 14.93 11.66 14.49
N GLY A 265 15.04 11.98 15.78
CA GLY A 265 16.30 12.40 16.40
C GLY A 265 17.42 11.36 16.40
N ASN A 266 17.08 10.07 16.23
CA ASN A 266 18.05 8.98 16.17
C ASN A 266 18.50 8.62 14.74
N PHE A 267 17.95 9.26 13.71
CA PHE A 267 18.39 9.02 12.34
C PHE A 267 19.75 9.68 12.04
N ASN A 268 20.42 9.15 11.03
CA ASN A 268 21.71 9.69 10.60
C ASN A 268 21.57 11.15 10.16
N THR A 269 22.45 12.02 10.68
CA THR A 269 22.45 13.46 10.37
C THR A 269 22.54 13.73 8.86
N VAL A 270 23.29 12.92 8.10
CA VAL A 270 23.41 13.08 6.63
C VAL A 270 22.06 12.85 5.95
N GLU A 271 21.28 11.86 6.41
CA GLU A 271 19.95 11.58 5.87
C GLU A 271 18.95 12.70 6.20
N LEU A 272 19.02 13.25 7.42
CA LEU A 272 18.20 14.38 7.84
C LEU A 272 18.50 15.65 7.02
N ILE A 273 19.79 15.92 6.78
CA ILE A 273 20.21 17.03 5.92
C ILE A 273 19.71 16.84 4.49
N ALA A 274 19.92 15.66 3.90
CA ALA A 274 19.45 15.36 2.55
C ALA A 274 17.93 15.52 2.41
N ALA A 275 17.16 15.11 3.43
CA ALA A 275 15.70 15.31 3.48
C ALA A 275 15.31 16.80 3.56
N THR A 276 16.07 17.60 4.30
CA THR A 276 15.89 19.05 4.43
C THR A 276 16.19 19.76 3.11
N GLU A 277 17.28 19.40 2.43
CA GLU A 277 17.67 19.97 1.15
C GLU A 277 16.67 19.68 0.03
N ARG A 278 16.01 18.53 0.04
CA ARG A 278 14.94 18.20 -0.93
C ARG A 278 13.80 19.23 -0.98
N ILE A 279 13.54 19.91 0.14
CA ILE A 279 12.50 20.95 0.22
C ILE A 279 13.05 22.39 0.12
N GLN A 280 14.34 22.57 -0.13
CA GLN A 280 15.01 23.89 -0.17
C GLN A 280 14.25 24.94 -1.00
N LYS A 281 13.75 24.56 -2.19
CA LYS A 281 13.01 25.48 -3.08
C LYS A 281 11.73 26.02 -2.42
N ARG A 282 11.13 25.27 -1.52
CA ARG A 282 9.88 25.62 -0.83
C ARG A 282 10.14 26.27 0.53
N LEU A 283 11.14 25.76 1.26
CA LEU A 283 11.54 26.25 2.58
C LEU A 283 12.20 27.64 2.48
N GLY A 284 12.98 27.88 1.42
CA GLY A 284 13.80 29.08 1.21
C GLY A 284 15.26 28.85 1.62
N GLY A 285 16.17 29.56 0.93
CA GLY A 285 17.62 29.32 1.10
C GLY A 285 18.14 29.60 2.51
N LEU A 286 17.66 30.67 3.15
CA LEU A 286 18.11 31.05 4.51
C LEU A 286 17.62 30.01 5.55
N GLU A 287 16.34 29.66 5.51
CA GLU A 287 15.76 28.69 6.45
C GLU A 287 16.37 27.30 6.27
N THR A 288 16.65 26.90 5.03
CA THR A 288 17.33 25.64 4.74
C THR A 288 18.74 25.64 5.36
N LYS A 289 19.52 26.73 5.15
CA LYS A 289 20.86 26.85 5.71
C LYS A 289 20.84 26.79 7.24
N ASN A 290 19.92 27.52 7.89
CA ASN A 290 19.77 27.51 9.34
C ASN A 290 19.39 26.12 9.87
N ALA A 291 18.41 25.46 9.25
CA ALA A 291 18.01 24.11 9.65
C ALA A 291 19.16 23.10 9.50
N VAL A 292 19.91 23.16 8.39
CA VAL A 292 21.07 22.29 8.14
C VAL A 292 22.16 22.54 9.18
N ASN A 293 22.47 23.80 9.50
CA ASN A 293 23.47 24.12 10.52
C ASN A 293 23.10 23.53 11.88
N TYR A 294 21.86 23.70 12.35
CA TYR A 294 21.40 23.08 13.60
C TYR A 294 21.53 21.57 13.59
N LEU A 295 21.16 20.90 12.46
CA LEU A 295 21.30 19.46 12.33
C LEU A 295 22.77 19.02 12.37
N MET A 296 23.70 19.79 11.76
CA MET A 296 25.15 19.54 11.81
C MET A 296 25.73 19.68 13.21
N GLU A 297 25.23 20.65 13.99
CA GLU A 297 25.63 20.91 15.39
C GLU A 297 25.00 19.91 16.38
N GLY A 298 24.11 19.01 15.90
CA GLY A 298 23.38 18.07 16.75
C GLY A 298 22.17 18.67 17.47
N ASP A 299 21.84 19.93 17.18
CA ASP A 299 20.65 20.61 17.73
C ASP A 299 19.43 20.24 16.89
N ILE A 300 19.01 18.99 17.01
CA ILE A 300 17.90 18.39 16.28
C ILE A 300 16.60 19.17 16.51
N LYS A 301 16.37 19.65 17.76
CA LYS A 301 15.13 20.34 18.11
C LYS A 301 14.98 21.65 17.34
N ASN A 302 16.01 22.50 17.31
CA ASN A 302 15.96 23.78 16.60
C ASN A 302 15.91 23.57 15.08
N GLY A 303 16.61 22.56 14.54
CA GLY A 303 16.51 22.16 13.14
C GLY A 303 15.07 21.82 12.75
N PHE A 304 14.42 20.93 13.49
CA PHE A 304 13.03 20.55 13.25
C PHE A 304 12.01 21.66 13.55
N ALA A 305 12.28 22.57 14.47
CA ALA A 305 11.41 23.72 14.72
C ALA A 305 11.25 24.61 13.48
N ILE A 306 12.32 24.83 12.71
CA ILE A 306 12.27 25.57 11.44
C ILE A 306 11.38 24.83 10.43
N LEU A 307 11.60 23.51 10.29
CA LEU A 307 10.87 22.68 9.35
C LEU A 307 9.38 22.61 9.70
N LEU A 308 9.06 22.44 10.99
CA LEU A 308 7.69 22.35 11.46
C LEU A 308 6.92 23.65 11.24
N LYS A 309 7.52 24.82 11.52
CA LYS A 309 6.95 26.13 11.21
C LYS A 309 6.65 26.32 9.72
N TYR A 310 7.50 25.76 8.86
CA TYR A 310 7.27 25.79 7.43
C TYR A 310 6.05 24.94 7.04
N TYR A 311 5.94 23.72 7.56
CA TYR A 311 4.78 22.87 7.30
C TYR A 311 3.47 23.49 7.82
N ASP A 312 3.48 24.09 9.02
CA ASP A 312 2.31 24.74 9.60
C ASP A 312 1.80 25.90 8.73
N LYS A 313 2.69 26.70 8.15
CA LYS A 313 2.30 27.77 7.22
C LYS A 313 1.53 27.25 5.98
N TRP A 314 1.83 26.03 5.56
CA TRP A 314 1.09 25.39 4.48
C TRP A 314 -0.33 25.03 4.90
N TYR A 315 -0.50 24.39 6.05
CA TYR A 315 -1.82 24.05 6.60
C TYR A 315 -2.67 25.30 6.86
N ASP A 316 -2.09 26.37 7.39
CA ASP A 316 -2.79 27.62 7.67
C ASP A 316 -3.29 28.31 6.38
N LYS A 317 -2.54 28.25 5.29
CA LYS A 317 -3.01 28.76 4.00
C LYS A 317 -4.19 27.96 3.44
N PHE A 318 -4.15 26.65 3.58
CA PHE A 318 -5.25 25.78 3.19
C PHE A 318 -6.50 26.01 4.01
N SER A 319 -6.38 26.20 5.33
CA SER A 319 -7.52 26.44 6.23
C SER A 319 -8.21 27.79 5.99
N LYS A 320 -7.50 28.79 5.43
CA LYS A 320 -8.04 30.14 5.18
C LYS A 320 -8.58 30.32 3.76
N GLY A 321 -8.51 29.32 2.90
CA GLY A 321 -8.97 29.43 1.50
C GLY A 321 -8.21 30.47 0.68
N GLU A 322 -6.99 30.86 1.08
CA GLU A 322 -6.18 31.86 0.36
C GLU A 322 -5.64 31.27 -0.94
N LYS A 323 -6.11 31.81 -2.07
CA LYS A 323 -5.54 31.54 -3.40
C LYS A 323 -4.10 32.06 -3.45
N ASN A 324 -3.20 31.28 -4.05
CA ASN A 324 -1.83 31.74 -4.28
C ASN A 324 -1.81 33.07 -5.05
N SER A 325 -0.90 33.97 -4.61
CA SER A 325 -0.72 35.33 -5.15
C SER A 325 -0.31 35.43 -6.65
N LYS A 326 -0.27 34.29 -7.37
CA LYS A 326 0.05 34.24 -8.81
C LYS A 326 -1.12 33.87 -9.71
N GLY A 327 -2.34 33.76 -9.20
CA GLY A 327 -3.50 33.50 -10.07
C GLY A 327 -3.47 32.13 -10.80
N GLU A 328 -2.46 31.34 -10.59
CA GLU A 328 -2.39 29.98 -11.10
C GLU A 328 -3.26 29.13 -10.19
N GLU A 329 -4.35 28.61 -10.71
CA GLU A 329 -5.02 27.47 -10.14
C GLU A 329 -3.96 26.37 -10.00
N ASN A 330 -3.53 26.10 -8.76
CA ASN A 330 -2.63 25.01 -8.50
C ASN A 330 -3.21 23.77 -9.15
N ASN A 331 -2.48 23.24 -10.12
CA ASN A 331 -2.84 22.06 -10.85
C ASN A 331 -3.41 20.99 -9.94
N LYS A 332 -4.72 20.78 -10.09
CA LYS A 332 -5.44 19.54 -9.85
C LYS A 332 -5.25 18.89 -8.47
N GLY A 333 -6.14 19.18 -7.56
CA GLY A 333 -6.57 18.19 -6.59
C GLY A 333 -6.34 18.46 -5.11
N ASP A 334 -5.65 19.53 -4.70
CA ASP A 334 -5.54 19.87 -3.26
C ASP A 334 -6.69 20.80 -2.84
N ASN A 335 -7.92 20.39 -3.13
CA ASN A 335 -9.10 21.07 -2.61
C ASN A 335 -9.22 20.75 -1.12
N MET A 336 -9.46 21.79 -0.32
CA MET A 336 -9.84 21.68 1.08
C MET A 336 -10.92 20.62 1.27
N LEU A 337 -10.81 19.87 2.36
CA LEU A 337 -11.88 19.03 2.85
C LEU A 337 -13.10 19.94 3.15
N PRO A 338 -14.28 19.67 2.58
CA PRO A 338 -15.42 20.57 2.68
C PRO A 338 -15.95 20.74 4.09
N ASN A 339 -15.71 19.75 4.96
CA ASN A 339 -16.18 19.72 6.35
C ASN A 339 -15.00 19.40 7.28
N ILE A 340 -14.49 20.44 7.99
CA ILE A 340 -13.46 20.26 9.01
C ILE A 340 -14.09 20.43 10.39
N GLU A 341 -13.98 19.40 11.20
CA GLU A 341 -14.28 19.44 12.63
C GLU A 341 -12.98 19.52 13.43
N TRP A 342 -12.82 20.59 14.18
CA TRP A 342 -11.60 20.85 14.92
C TRP A 342 -11.66 20.16 16.29
N ILE A 343 -10.63 19.36 16.59
CA ILE A 343 -10.50 18.61 17.83
C ILE A 343 -9.29 19.13 18.59
N ASP A 344 -9.50 19.79 19.71
CA ASP A 344 -8.45 20.27 20.57
C ASP A 344 -7.86 19.13 21.40
N ALA A 345 -6.54 18.92 21.28
CA ALA A 345 -5.80 17.93 22.03
C ALA A 345 -4.58 18.55 22.70
N ILE A 346 -4.28 18.14 23.91
CA ILE A 346 -3.19 18.73 24.73
C ILE A 346 -1.81 18.20 24.36
N GLY A 347 -1.72 17.04 23.69
CA GLY A 347 -0.46 16.40 23.36
C GLY A 347 -0.61 15.28 22.33
N VAL A 348 0.53 14.67 22.00
CA VAL A 348 0.61 13.57 21.02
C VAL A 348 0.56 12.21 21.73
N ASP A 349 -0.51 11.96 22.46
CA ASP A 349 -0.79 10.63 23.05
C ASP A 349 -1.85 9.91 22.21
N PRO A 350 -1.50 8.80 21.53
CA PRO A 350 -2.41 8.12 20.61
C PRO A 350 -3.70 7.63 21.26
N ASN A 351 -3.61 7.10 22.47
CA ASN A 351 -4.77 6.52 23.16
C ASN A 351 -5.74 7.59 23.65
N THR A 352 -5.22 8.71 24.18
CA THR A 352 -6.02 9.87 24.57
C THR A 352 -6.69 10.49 23.34
N ASN A 353 -5.93 10.70 22.25
CA ASN A 353 -6.46 11.28 21.02
C ASN A 353 -7.48 10.37 20.34
N ALA A 354 -7.25 9.05 20.34
CA ALA A 354 -8.23 8.09 19.82
C ALA A 354 -9.57 8.17 20.60
N LYS A 355 -9.53 8.30 21.92
CA LYS A 355 -10.76 8.45 22.73
C LYS A 355 -11.52 9.74 22.43
N LEU A 356 -10.83 10.84 22.14
CA LEU A 356 -11.48 12.11 21.78
C LEU A 356 -12.30 12.03 20.50
N ILE A 357 -11.95 11.12 19.59
CA ILE A 357 -12.54 10.99 18.24
C ILE A 357 -13.30 9.69 18.01
N ALA A 358 -13.15 8.68 18.87
CA ALA A 358 -13.78 7.37 18.68
C ALA A 358 -15.32 7.41 18.79
N ASP A 359 -15.86 8.38 19.52
CA ASP A 359 -17.31 8.51 19.77
C ASP A 359 -17.99 9.52 18.82
N LEU A 360 -17.21 10.10 17.89
CA LEU A 360 -17.70 11.00 16.84
C LEU A 360 -18.12 10.20 15.61
#